data_e9617a03c60cd30ff2b93e03efb478fa
#
_entry.id   e9617a03c60cd30ff2b93e03efb478fa
#
_cell.length_a   1.000
_cell.length_b   1.000
_cell.length_c   1.000
_cell.angle_alpha   90.00
_cell.angle_beta   90.00
_cell.angle_gamma   90.00
#
_symmetry.space_group_name_H-M   'P 1'
#
loop_
_entity.id
_entity.type
_entity.pdbx_description
1 polymer ?
#
loop_
_entity_poly.entity_id
_entity_poly.type
_entity_poly.pdbx_seq_one_letter_code
_entity_poly.pdbx_strand_id
1 'polypeptide(L)'
;MLAHTAFRMGEVAAENALHGNERALKMLSAPSVVYTRPEVAMVGLTEDQAREKYGDVRIGKFAFAANGRALASGETEGFVKVVLDNKYGEILGIHIIGAMAAEMISQASLIMEMEATAEEVIATIYGHPTYSEALYEAIADALGLAIHLPAKKK
;
A
#
# COMPACT_ATOMS: atom_id res chain seq x y z
N MET A 1 -4.05 10.72 -16.42
CA MET A 1 -2.60 10.70 -16.75
C MET A 1 -1.87 11.32 -15.57
N LEU A 2 -0.85 10.63 -15.03
CA LEU A 2 -0.13 11.04 -13.83
C LEU A 2 1.32 11.38 -14.18
N ALA A 3 1.86 12.49 -13.67
CA ALA A 3 3.20 12.98 -14.02
C ALA A 3 4.30 11.94 -13.70
N HIS A 4 4.28 11.36 -12.51
CA HIS A 4 5.25 10.34 -12.09
C HIS A 4 5.22 9.08 -12.96
N THR A 5 4.04 8.64 -13.39
CA THR A 5 3.88 7.54 -14.35
C THR A 5 4.45 7.93 -15.72
N ALA A 6 4.18 9.17 -16.19
CA ALA A 6 4.70 9.66 -17.46
C ALA A 6 6.23 9.76 -17.47
N PHE A 7 6.87 10.18 -16.36
CA PHE A 7 8.33 10.17 -16.24
C PHE A 7 8.91 8.78 -16.44
N ARG A 8 8.37 7.79 -15.71
CA ARG A 8 8.86 6.41 -15.83
C ARG A 8 8.59 5.80 -17.21
N MET A 9 7.44 6.11 -17.82
CA MET A 9 7.14 5.71 -19.20
C MET A 9 8.14 6.29 -20.19
N GLY A 10 8.52 7.56 -20.03
CA GLY A 10 9.52 8.22 -20.87
C GLY A 10 10.90 7.57 -20.76
N GLU A 11 11.36 7.26 -19.54
CA GLU A 11 12.61 6.54 -19.31
C GLU A 11 12.63 5.18 -19.99
N VAL A 12 11.59 4.38 -19.79
CA VAL A 12 11.50 3.03 -20.39
C VAL A 12 11.41 3.10 -21.91
N ALA A 13 10.66 4.07 -22.46
CA ALA A 13 10.57 4.27 -23.91
C ALA A 13 11.94 4.64 -24.51
N ALA A 14 12.68 5.53 -23.85
CA ALA A 14 14.04 5.91 -24.29
C ALA A 14 15.03 4.74 -24.22
N GLU A 15 15.04 3.99 -23.13
CA GLU A 15 15.87 2.77 -22.98
C GLU A 15 15.56 1.74 -24.09
N ASN A 16 14.28 1.48 -24.34
CA ASN A 16 13.86 0.55 -25.38
C ASN A 16 14.28 1.01 -26.78
N ALA A 17 14.14 2.31 -27.07
CA ALA A 17 14.52 2.87 -28.35
C ALA A 17 16.05 2.82 -28.60
N LEU A 18 16.85 3.08 -27.56
CA LEU A 18 18.31 3.15 -27.68
C LEU A 18 18.99 1.79 -27.64
N HIS A 19 18.45 0.84 -26.89
CA HIS A 19 19.10 -0.44 -26.61
C HIS A 19 18.40 -1.65 -27.19
N GLY A 20 17.27 -1.45 -27.88
CA GLY A 20 16.47 -2.55 -28.42
C GLY A 20 15.86 -3.46 -27.35
N ASN A 21 15.71 -2.96 -26.13
CA ASN A 21 15.08 -3.69 -25.03
C ASN A 21 13.55 -3.72 -25.20
N GLU A 22 12.92 -4.73 -24.64
CA GLU A 22 11.46 -4.86 -24.57
C GLU A 22 10.97 -4.75 -23.12
N ARG A 23 11.44 -3.73 -22.38
CA ARG A 23 10.99 -3.51 -21.01
C ARG A 23 9.55 -3.05 -20.98
N ALA A 24 8.74 -3.68 -20.13
CA ALA A 24 7.38 -3.28 -19.82
C ALA A 24 7.32 -2.63 -18.43
N LEU A 25 6.39 -1.70 -18.25
CA LEU A 25 6.08 -1.13 -16.95
C LEU A 25 5.05 -2.00 -16.22
N LYS A 26 5.30 -2.25 -14.95
CA LYS A 26 4.30 -2.82 -14.04
C LYS A 26 3.29 -1.71 -13.64
N MET A 27 2.29 -1.47 -14.48
CA MET A 27 1.30 -0.42 -14.22
C MET A 27 0.51 -0.63 -12.92
N LEU A 28 0.47 -1.86 -12.41
CA LEU A 28 -0.22 -2.18 -11.16
C LEU A 28 0.51 -1.59 -9.93
N SER A 29 1.83 -1.39 -9.99
CA SER A 29 2.61 -0.75 -8.93
C SER A 29 2.69 0.78 -9.06
N ALA A 30 2.05 1.38 -10.08
CA ALA A 30 2.00 2.83 -10.23
C ALA A 30 0.97 3.44 -9.24
N PRO A 31 1.39 4.32 -8.31
CA PRO A 31 0.48 4.91 -7.34
C PRO A 31 -0.40 5.99 -7.96
N SER A 32 -1.59 6.18 -7.38
CA SER A 32 -2.47 7.32 -7.65
C SER A 32 -2.66 8.12 -6.38
N VAL A 33 -2.61 9.46 -6.48
CA VAL A 33 -2.70 10.36 -5.34
C VAL A 33 -3.66 11.50 -5.62
N VAL A 34 -4.49 11.83 -4.63
CA VAL A 34 -5.36 13.00 -4.61
C VAL A 34 -4.97 13.84 -3.39
N TYR A 35 -4.51 15.07 -3.64
CA TYR A 35 -3.96 15.99 -2.63
C TYR A 35 -5.07 16.82 -1.96
N THR A 36 -6.07 16.13 -1.44
CA THR A 36 -7.12 16.69 -0.58
C THR A 36 -6.68 16.76 0.88
N ARG A 37 -7.55 17.18 1.79
CA ARG A 37 -7.33 17.09 3.23
C ARG A 37 -8.54 16.40 3.86
N PRO A 38 -8.37 15.14 4.33
CA PRO A 38 -7.17 14.29 4.25
C PRO A 38 -6.81 13.90 2.80
N GLU A 39 -5.53 13.57 2.58
CA GLU A 39 -5.05 13.04 1.31
C GLU A 39 -5.61 11.64 1.04
N VAL A 40 -5.73 11.28 -0.24
CA VAL A 40 -6.12 9.92 -0.66
C VAL A 40 -5.04 9.38 -1.59
N ALA A 41 -4.55 8.19 -1.30
CA ALA A 41 -3.57 7.53 -2.14
C ALA A 41 -3.87 6.03 -2.28
N MET A 42 -3.56 5.48 -3.44
CA MET A 42 -3.79 4.07 -3.70
C MET A 42 -2.76 3.51 -4.69
N VAL A 43 -2.50 2.22 -4.57
CA VAL A 43 -1.71 1.43 -5.52
C VAL A 43 -2.29 0.02 -5.58
N GLY A 44 -2.26 -0.61 -6.75
CA GLY A 44 -2.77 -1.95 -6.96
C GLY A 44 -4.27 -2.05 -7.16
N LEU A 45 -4.83 -3.20 -6.85
CA LEU A 45 -6.24 -3.55 -7.05
C LEU A 45 -7.11 -3.06 -5.88
N THR A 46 -8.33 -2.64 -6.19
CA THR A 46 -9.37 -2.52 -5.17
C THR A 46 -9.79 -3.90 -4.67
N GLU A 47 -10.49 -3.96 -3.53
CA GLU A 47 -11.03 -5.22 -3.00
C GLU A 47 -11.92 -5.93 -4.02
N ASP A 48 -12.80 -5.19 -4.69
CA ASP A 48 -13.73 -5.78 -5.68
C ASP A 48 -12.98 -6.35 -6.89
N GLN A 49 -12.00 -5.62 -7.42
CA GLN A 49 -11.13 -6.09 -8.51
C GLN A 49 -10.30 -7.30 -8.10
N ALA A 50 -9.79 -7.31 -6.87
CA ALA A 50 -9.02 -8.44 -6.36
C ALA A 50 -9.91 -9.68 -6.18
N ARG A 51 -11.13 -9.52 -5.64
CA ARG A 51 -12.10 -10.62 -5.53
C ARG A 51 -12.54 -11.16 -6.89
N GLU A 52 -12.75 -10.30 -7.86
CA GLU A 52 -13.10 -10.71 -9.22
C GLU A 52 -11.98 -11.54 -9.86
N LYS A 53 -10.72 -11.13 -9.67
CA LYS A 53 -9.57 -11.75 -10.32
C LYS A 53 -9.02 -12.98 -9.60
N TYR A 54 -8.98 -12.95 -8.26
CA TYR A 54 -8.33 -13.95 -7.42
C TYR A 54 -9.32 -14.78 -6.58
N GLY A 55 -10.60 -14.38 -6.50
CA GLY A 55 -11.63 -15.03 -5.69
C GLY A 55 -11.51 -14.66 -4.22
N ASP A 56 -10.91 -15.53 -3.41
CA ASP A 56 -10.76 -15.29 -1.97
C ASP A 56 -9.55 -14.41 -1.67
N VAL A 57 -9.79 -13.32 -0.95
CA VAL A 57 -8.77 -12.34 -0.53
C VAL A 57 -8.91 -12.02 0.94
N ARG A 58 -7.79 -11.73 1.59
CA ARG A 58 -7.75 -11.22 2.97
C ARG A 58 -7.68 -9.70 2.97
N ILE A 59 -8.44 -9.09 3.87
CA ILE A 59 -8.48 -7.64 4.02
C ILE A 59 -7.96 -7.28 5.41
N GLY A 60 -7.01 -6.35 5.46
CA GLY A 60 -6.58 -5.71 6.67
C GLY A 60 -6.87 -4.22 6.64
N LYS A 61 -7.17 -3.66 7.81
CA LYS A 61 -7.47 -2.24 7.97
C LYS A 61 -6.98 -1.73 9.30
N PHE A 62 -6.32 -0.56 9.28
CA PHE A 62 -5.88 0.12 10.49
C PHE A 62 -6.23 1.61 10.43
N ALA A 63 -6.93 2.10 11.45
CA ALA A 63 -7.33 3.51 11.54
C ALA A 63 -6.20 4.37 12.14
N PHE A 64 -5.98 5.56 11.60
CA PHE A 64 -4.99 6.49 12.16
C PHE A 64 -5.32 6.94 13.58
N ALA A 65 -6.58 6.86 14.00
CA ALA A 65 -6.99 7.11 15.39
C ALA A 65 -6.32 6.16 16.41
N ALA A 66 -5.77 5.02 15.97
CA ALA A 66 -4.99 4.10 16.79
C ALA A 66 -3.46 4.22 16.57
N ASN A 67 -3.00 5.12 15.70
CA ASN A 67 -1.59 5.33 15.40
C ASN A 67 -0.98 6.39 16.32
N GLY A 68 0.08 6.06 17.05
CA GLY A 68 0.72 6.95 18.03
C GLY A 68 1.24 8.25 17.42
N ARG A 69 1.76 8.23 16.19
CA ARG A 69 2.25 9.43 15.50
C ARG A 69 1.09 10.34 15.09
N ALA A 70 0.01 9.76 14.57
CA ALA A 70 -1.18 10.50 14.17
C ALA A 70 -1.83 11.18 15.39
N LEU A 71 -1.92 10.48 16.53
CA LEU A 71 -2.37 11.03 17.81
C LEU A 71 -1.51 12.22 18.25
N ALA A 72 -0.18 12.07 18.23
CA ALA A 72 0.76 13.12 18.63
C ALA A 72 0.68 14.36 17.73
N SER A 73 0.33 14.18 16.46
CA SER A 73 0.19 15.28 15.47
C SER A 73 -1.22 15.86 15.39
N GLY A 74 -2.22 15.26 16.06
CA GLY A 74 -3.63 15.66 15.94
C GLY A 74 -4.29 15.31 14.61
N GLU A 75 -3.65 14.45 13.78
CA GLU A 75 -4.08 14.08 12.43
C GLU A 75 -4.58 12.62 12.40
N THR A 76 -5.67 12.37 13.12
CA THR A 76 -6.19 11.00 13.38
C THR A 76 -7.23 10.52 12.37
N GLU A 77 -7.59 11.37 11.40
CA GLU A 77 -8.59 11.02 10.39
C GLU A 77 -8.05 10.05 9.36
N GLY A 78 -8.89 9.05 9.01
CA GLY A 78 -8.59 8.11 7.93
C GLY A 78 -8.05 6.75 8.39
N PHE A 79 -7.53 6.01 7.42
CA PHE A 79 -7.09 4.62 7.64
C PHE A 79 -6.15 4.16 6.52
N VAL A 80 -5.47 3.05 6.77
CA VAL A 80 -4.81 2.21 5.77
C VAL A 80 -5.65 0.94 5.57
N LYS A 81 -5.90 0.56 4.31
CA LYS A 81 -6.53 -0.70 3.91
C LYS A 81 -5.59 -1.46 3.00
N VAL A 82 -5.44 -2.75 3.26
CA VAL A 82 -4.59 -3.67 2.49
C VAL A 82 -5.45 -4.82 1.97
N VAL A 83 -5.18 -5.23 0.74
CA VAL A 83 -5.80 -6.39 0.07
C VAL A 83 -4.70 -7.41 -0.21
N LEU A 84 -4.84 -8.61 0.34
CA LEU A 84 -3.89 -9.71 0.16
C LEU A 84 -4.53 -10.88 -0.61
N ASP A 85 -3.74 -11.55 -1.42
CA ASP A 85 -4.05 -12.89 -1.88
C ASP A 85 -4.10 -13.87 -0.71
N ASN A 86 -5.11 -14.73 -0.67
CA ASN A 86 -5.28 -15.68 0.43
C ASN A 86 -4.34 -16.89 0.33
N LYS A 87 -3.81 -17.16 -0.86
CA LYS A 87 -3.01 -18.36 -1.12
C LYS A 87 -1.52 -18.18 -0.80
N TYR A 88 -0.96 -17.06 -1.25
CA TYR A 88 0.49 -16.80 -1.16
C TYR A 88 0.85 -15.63 -0.27
N GLY A 89 -0.14 -14.87 0.22
CA GLY A 89 0.09 -13.65 1.01
C GLY A 89 0.66 -12.49 0.19
N GLU A 90 0.52 -12.53 -1.14
CA GLU A 90 0.90 -11.44 -2.02
C GLU A 90 0.06 -10.20 -1.75
N ILE A 91 0.69 -9.03 -1.75
CA ILE A 91 -0.01 -7.77 -1.57
C ILE A 91 -0.56 -7.32 -2.93
N LEU A 92 -1.88 -7.35 -3.06
CA LEU A 92 -2.59 -7.04 -4.31
C LEU A 92 -2.97 -5.57 -4.43
N GLY A 93 -3.12 -4.87 -3.30
CA GLY A 93 -3.44 -3.45 -3.30
C GLY A 93 -3.37 -2.83 -1.92
N ILE A 94 -3.05 -1.54 -1.90
CA ILE A 94 -2.96 -0.72 -0.69
C ILE A 94 -3.65 0.61 -0.94
N HIS A 95 -4.52 1.02 -0.01
CA HIS A 95 -5.32 2.22 -0.08
C HIS A 95 -5.19 2.99 1.24
N ILE A 96 -4.91 4.29 1.15
CA ILE A 96 -4.64 5.14 2.30
C ILE A 96 -5.49 6.40 2.19
N ILE A 97 -6.18 6.76 3.27
CA ILE A 97 -6.81 8.06 3.46
C ILE A 97 -6.23 8.62 4.75
N GLY A 98 -5.58 9.77 4.70
CA GLY A 98 -4.96 10.38 5.89
C GLY A 98 -3.96 11.47 5.55
N ALA A 99 -3.45 12.15 6.58
CA ALA A 99 -2.60 13.34 6.43
C ALA A 99 -1.29 13.11 5.67
N MET A 100 -0.79 11.86 5.63
CA MET A 100 0.50 11.49 5.02
C MET A 100 0.33 10.42 3.92
N ALA A 101 -0.85 10.31 3.33
CA ALA A 101 -1.14 9.26 2.36
C ALA A 101 -0.24 9.37 1.11
N ALA A 102 0.03 10.57 0.64
CA ALA A 102 0.88 10.84 -0.53
C ALA A 102 2.33 10.38 -0.33
N GLU A 103 2.88 10.56 0.87
CA GLU A 103 4.23 10.10 1.21
C GLU A 103 4.29 8.59 1.44
N MET A 104 3.31 8.06 2.17
CA MET A 104 3.25 6.63 2.53
C MET A 104 3.04 5.72 1.32
N ILE A 105 2.35 6.18 0.27
CA ILE A 105 2.03 5.34 -0.90
C ILE A 105 3.28 4.94 -1.68
N SER A 106 4.36 5.71 -1.62
CA SER A 106 5.62 5.35 -2.26
C SER A 106 6.23 4.09 -1.66
N GLN A 107 6.11 3.91 -0.34
CA GLN A 107 6.50 2.67 0.34
C GLN A 107 5.64 1.48 -0.14
N ALA A 108 4.34 1.69 -0.28
CA ALA A 108 3.42 0.67 -0.79
C ALA A 108 3.74 0.28 -2.24
N SER A 109 4.05 1.26 -3.09
CA SER A 109 4.47 0.99 -4.48
C SER A 109 5.77 0.19 -4.55
N LEU A 110 6.75 0.48 -3.67
CA LEU A 110 7.99 -0.27 -3.59
C LEU A 110 7.74 -1.73 -3.18
N ILE A 111 6.89 -1.96 -2.18
CA ILE A 111 6.48 -3.30 -1.72
C ILE A 111 5.88 -4.10 -2.87
N MET A 112 4.97 -3.51 -3.64
CA MET A 112 4.33 -4.17 -4.78
C MET A 112 5.28 -4.37 -5.96
N GLU A 113 6.18 -3.41 -6.24
CA GLU A 113 7.18 -3.56 -7.30
C GLU A 113 8.17 -4.70 -7.02
N MET A 114 8.53 -4.88 -5.74
CA MET A 114 9.40 -5.95 -5.27
C MET A 114 8.68 -7.30 -5.10
N GLU A 115 7.35 -7.33 -5.29
CA GLU A 115 6.51 -8.54 -5.12
C GLU A 115 6.66 -9.15 -3.71
N ALA A 116 6.85 -8.28 -2.70
CA ALA A 116 7.02 -8.72 -1.33
C ALA A 116 5.73 -9.31 -0.75
N THR A 117 5.85 -10.38 0.00
CA THR A 117 4.75 -10.99 0.73
C THR A 117 4.42 -10.20 2.00
N ALA A 118 3.21 -10.39 2.52
CA ALA A 118 2.79 -9.77 3.76
C ALA A 118 3.70 -10.16 4.94
N GLU A 119 4.16 -11.41 5.00
CA GLU A 119 5.08 -11.92 6.02
C GLU A 119 6.45 -11.23 5.96
N GLU A 120 6.99 -10.99 4.77
CA GLU A 120 8.27 -10.27 4.61
C GLU A 120 8.15 -8.81 5.04
N VAL A 121 7.03 -8.16 4.71
CA VAL A 121 6.81 -6.77 5.11
C VAL A 121 6.68 -6.62 6.62
N ILE A 122 5.94 -7.51 7.32
CA ILE A 122 5.83 -7.44 8.78
C ILE A 122 7.10 -7.91 9.52
N ALA A 123 8.02 -8.59 8.86
CA ALA A 123 9.35 -8.90 9.41
C ALA A 123 10.28 -7.67 9.42
N THR A 124 9.92 -6.60 8.70
CA THR A 124 10.70 -5.37 8.66
C THR A 124 10.54 -4.56 9.94
N ILE A 125 11.62 -3.94 10.43
CA ILE A 125 11.58 -3.03 11.59
C ILE A 125 11.08 -1.65 11.14
N TYR A 126 9.99 -1.20 11.72
CA TYR A 126 9.42 0.13 11.49
C TYR A 126 9.91 1.10 12.58
N GLY A 127 10.23 2.33 12.19
CA GLY A 127 10.56 3.39 13.15
C GLY A 127 9.33 3.75 14.00
N HIS A 128 9.55 4.03 15.31
CA HIS A 128 8.49 4.42 16.24
C HIS A 128 8.79 5.79 16.89
N PRO A 129 7.77 6.72 16.99
CA PRO A 129 6.45 6.63 16.38
C PRO A 129 6.43 7.19 14.93
N THR A 130 5.80 6.49 14.01
CA THR A 130 5.66 6.92 12.61
C THR A 130 4.26 6.65 12.05
N TYR A 131 3.88 7.35 10.98
CA TYR A 131 2.67 7.03 10.23
C TYR A 131 2.78 5.68 9.51
N SER A 132 3.98 5.29 9.10
CA SER A 132 4.27 4.02 8.41
C SER A 132 3.89 2.78 9.23
N GLU A 133 3.88 2.87 10.58
CA GLU A 133 3.37 1.78 11.43
C GLU A 133 1.90 1.45 11.15
N ALA A 134 1.11 2.38 10.62
CA ALA A 134 -0.26 2.10 10.22
C ALA A 134 -0.33 1.13 9.02
N LEU A 135 0.66 1.15 8.12
CA LEU A 135 0.77 0.18 7.05
C LEU A 135 1.13 -1.20 7.59
N TYR A 136 2.12 -1.27 8.49
CA TYR A 136 2.47 -2.50 9.20
C TYR A 136 1.25 -3.13 9.87
N GLU A 137 0.52 -2.36 10.69
CA GLU A 137 -0.66 -2.82 11.43
C GLU A 137 -1.80 -3.27 10.50
N ALA A 138 -2.01 -2.59 9.38
CA ALA A 138 -3.02 -3.00 8.41
C ALA A 138 -2.65 -4.34 7.74
N ILE A 139 -1.38 -4.58 7.41
CA ILE A 139 -0.90 -5.86 6.87
C ILE A 139 -1.00 -6.94 7.95
N ALA A 140 -0.56 -6.65 9.17
CA ALA A 140 -0.68 -7.56 10.30
C ALA A 140 -2.15 -7.90 10.62
N ASP A 141 -3.08 -6.95 10.48
CA ASP A 141 -4.52 -7.19 10.65
C ASP A 141 -5.07 -8.19 9.62
N ALA A 142 -4.63 -8.12 8.35
CA ALA A 142 -4.99 -9.09 7.33
C ALA A 142 -4.50 -10.52 7.64
N LEU A 143 -3.40 -10.62 8.38
CA LEU A 143 -2.83 -11.90 8.86
C LEU A 143 -3.40 -12.34 10.23
N GLY A 144 -4.19 -11.49 10.90
CA GLY A 144 -4.69 -11.74 12.26
C GLY A 144 -3.62 -11.57 13.34
N LEU A 145 -2.56 -10.79 13.07
CA LEU A 145 -1.38 -10.55 13.91
C LEU A 145 -1.26 -9.10 14.41
N ALA A 146 -2.25 -8.23 14.14
CA ALA A 146 -2.23 -6.83 14.58
C ALA A 146 -2.06 -6.72 16.11
N ILE A 147 -1.21 -5.81 16.56
CA ILE A 147 -0.90 -5.61 17.98
C ILE A 147 -1.83 -4.56 18.60
N HIS A 148 -2.12 -3.48 17.84
CA HIS A 148 -2.85 -2.33 18.34
C HIS A 148 -4.34 -2.35 17.93
N LEU A 149 -4.88 -3.51 17.55
CA LEU A 149 -6.30 -3.72 17.28
C LEU A 149 -6.88 -4.79 18.21
N PRO A 150 -8.18 -4.72 18.53
CA PRO A 150 -8.87 -5.81 19.22
C PRO A 150 -8.75 -7.12 18.43
N ALA A 151 -8.56 -8.22 19.12
CA ALA A 151 -8.51 -9.54 18.48
C ALA A 151 -9.81 -9.81 17.69
N LYS A 152 -9.68 -10.22 16.43
CA LYS A 152 -10.82 -10.65 15.62
C LYS A 152 -11.43 -11.89 16.28
N LYS A 153 -12.73 -11.86 16.57
CA LYS A 153 -13.46 -13.06 17.00
C LYS A 153 -13.42 -14.07 15.84
N LYS A 154 -12.95 -15.27 16.15
CA LYS A 154 -12.99 -16.42 15.24
C LYS A 154 -14.41 -16.81 14.92
#